data_92bd24a3f63a1377879e99b1e12e02dd
#
_entry.id   92bd24a3f63a1377879e99b1e12e02dd
#
_cell.length_a   1.000
_cell.length_b   1.000
_cell.length_c   1.000
_cell.angle_alpha   90.00
_cell.angle_beta   90.00
_cell.angle_gamma   90.00
#
_symmetry.space_group_name_H-M   'P 1'
#
loop_
_entity.id
_entity.type
_entity.pdbx_description
1 polymer ?
#
loop_
_entity_poly.entity_id
_entity_poly.type
_entity_poly.pdbx_seq_one_letter_code
_entity_poly.pdbx_strand_id
1 'polypeptide(L)'
;MIFFRAVGRCVRMVGMFVAAGTELAVKQPETRQERADWLHRFCARAMRGMGIEINVSGSFPKRGVVISNHLSYLDIVVYAAIHPCVFVSKAEVAGWPVVGWMTTMSGTVYVARGHGGSAMKAREGMQAAVDAGLPVVFFPEGTTSNGSGLLKFHSGLLAQPLDGGAPVTAACIRYGFAEDNGPDVSVADDVCYWGERNMLGHIFTFLGLRGVRAEVRFAEEPIEFSSDTLHRKEAAVEARAAVATLRLGNTIVGEERVPR
;
A
#
# COMPACT_ATOMS: atom_id res chain seq x y z
N MET A 1 24.62 -2.79 -17.06
CA MET A 1 23.50 -3.78 -17.01
C MET A 1 22.24 -3.22 -16.34
N ILE A 2 22.33 -2.42 -15.27
CA ILE A 2 21.18 -1.78 -14.59
C ILE A 2 20.35 -0.93 -15.56
N PHE A 3 20.98 -0.06 -16.34
CA PHE A 3 20.32 0.81 -17.31
C PHE A 3 19.46 0.05 -18.34
N PHE A 4 19.99 -0.96 -18.99
CA PHE A 4 19.24 -1.73 -20.01
C PHE A 4 18.05 -2.47 -19.41
N ARG A 5 18.18 -2.93 -18.15
CA ARG A 5 17.08 -3.55 -17.43
C ARG A 5 16.00 -2.54 -17.09
N ALA A 6 16.39 -1.34 -16.61
CA ALA A 6 15.46 -0.25 -16.35
C ALA A 6 14.68 0.11 -17.61
N VAL A 7 15.36 0.30 -18.75
CA VAL A 7 14.70 0.59 -20.04
C VAL A 7 13.74 -0.53 -20.43
N GLY A 8 14.16 -1.79 -20.39
CA GLY A 8 13.31 -2.93 -20.74
C GLY A 8 12.06 -3.04 -19.84
N ARG A 9 12.22 -2.77 -18.53
CA ARG A 9 11.08 -2.75 -17.61
C ARG A 9 10.20 -1.51 -17.79
N CYS A 10 10.76 -0.35 -18.14
CA CYS A 10 9.96 0.83 -18.52
C CYS A 10 9.07 0.54 -19.73
N VAL A 11 9.63 -0.05 -20.79
CA VAL A 11 8.85 -0.42 -21.99
C VAL A 11 7.73 -1.41 -21.61
N ARG A 12 8.04 -2.42 -20.80
CA ARG A 12 7.05 -3.38 -20.29
C ARG A 12 5.96 -2.68 -19.47
N MET A 13 6.34 -1.77 -18.57
CA MET A 13 5.38 -0.99 -17.77
C MET A 13 4.45 -0.15 -18.64
N VAL A 14 4.97 0.55 -19.64
CA VAL A 14 4.14 1.31 -20.59
C VAL A 14 3.14 0.38 -21.28
N GLY A 15 3.58 -0.78 -21.76
CA GLY A 15 2.67 -1.79 -22.33
C GLY A 15 1.58 -2.26 -21.37
N MET A 16 1.93 -2.47 -20.09
CA MET A 16 0.96 -2.85 -19.05
C MET A 16 -0.05 -1.71 -18.76
N PHE A 17 0.39 -0.45 -18.72
CA PHE A 17 -0.50 0.70 -18.56
C PHE A 17 -1.46 0.86 -19.75
N VAL A 18 -0.96 0.69 -20.96
CA VAL A 18 -1.81 0.72 -22.18
C VAL A 18 -2.85 -0.38 -22.12
N ALA A 19 -2.44 -1.62 -21.81
CA ALA A 19 -3.36 -2.75 -21.69
C ALA A 19 -4.41 -2.53 -20.57
N ALA A 20 -3.99 -2.01 -19.42
CA ALA A 20 -4.89 -1.70 -18.32
C ALA A 20 -5.87 -0.56 -18.67
N GLY A 21 -5.41 0.46 -19.36
CA GLY A 21 -6.25 1.55 -19.86
C GLY A 21 -7.28 1.06 -20.89
N THR A 22 -6.86 0.19 -21.80
CA THR A 22 -7.77 -0.43 -22.76
C THR A 22 -8.81 -1.32 -22.05
N GLU A 23 -8.38 -2.12 -21.05
CA GLU A 23 -9.31 -2.93 -20.26
C GLU A 23 -10.37 -2.05 -19.58
N LEU A 24 -9.96 -0.91 -18.98
CA LEU A 24 -10.91 0.04 -18.37
C LEU A 24 -11.87 0.67 -19.38
N ALA A 25 -11.37 1.07 -20.55
CA ALA A 25 -12.19 1.68 -21.60
C ALA A 25 -13.24 0.71 -22.14
N VAL A 26 -12.90 -0.58 -22.21
CA VAL A 26 -13.79 -1.62 -22.73
C VAL A 26 -14.77 -2.13 -21.66
N LYS A 27 -14.26 -2.43 -20.46
CA LYS A 27 -15.07 -3.06 -19.40
C LYS A 27 -15.88 -2.08 -18.56
N GLN A 28 -15.43 -0.82 -18.47
CA GLN A 28 -16.08 0.27 -17.73
C GLN A 28 -16.62 -0.19 -16.37
N PRO A 29 -15.76 -0.58 -15.41
CA PRO A 29 -16.21 -1.14 -14.13
C PRO A 29 -17.08 -0.13 -13.39
N GLU A 30 -18.30 -0.54 -13.05
CA GLU A 30 -19.30 0.33 -12.43
C GLU A 30 -19.26 0.21 -10.89
N THR A 31 -19.12 -1.01 -10.40
CA THR A 31 -19.14 -1.28 -8.96
C THR A 31 -17.76 -1.08 -8.31
N ARG A 32 -17.75 -0.82 -7.00
CA ARG A 32 -16.52 -0.74 -6.22
C ARG A 32 -15.71 -2.05 -6.27
N GLN A 33 -16.39 -3.19 -6.24
CA GLN A 33 -15.76 -4.49 -6.32
C GLN A 33 -15.03 -4.68 -7.67
N GLU A 34 -15.69 -4.41 -8.78
CA GLU A 34 -15.06 -4.53 -10.11
C GLU A 34 -13.83 -3.64 -10.27
N ARG A 35 -13.87 -2.44 -9.69
CA ARG A 35 -12.75 -1.49 -9.67
C ARG A 35 -11.58 -2.01 -8.82
N ALA A 36 -11.87 -2.54 -7.63
CA ALA A 36 -10.85 -3.14 -6.76
C ALA A 36 -10.24 -4.40 -7.40
N ASP A 37 -11.05 -5.24 -8.04
CA ASP A 37 -10.60 -6.42 -8.77
C ASP A 37 -9.72 -6.06 -9.97
N TRP A 38 -10.08 -5.00 -10.70
CA TRP A 38 -9.25 -4.50 -11.80
C TRP A 38 -7.89 -4.02 -11.28
N LEU A 39 -7.85 -3.22 -10.20
CA LEU A 39 -6.61 -2.75 -9.60
C LEU A 39 -5.74 -3.92 -9.12
N HIS A 40 -6.34 -4.90 -8.45
CA HIS A 40 -5.67 -6.11 -7.98
C HIS A 40 -5.01 -6.86 -9.15
N ARG A 41 -5.75 -7.16 -10.21
CA ARG A 41 -5.20 -7.85 -11.39
C ARG A 41 -4.07 -7.06 -12.05
N PHE A 42 -4.22 -5.73 -12.17
CA PHE A 42 -3.17 -4.87 -12.72
C PHE A 42 -1.92 -4.90 -11.86
N CYS A 43 -2.03 -4.68 -10.54
CA CYS A 43 -0.91 -4.66 -9.62
C CYS A 43 -0.20 -6.02 -9.52
N ALA A 44 -0.96 -7.13 -9.49
CA ALA A 44 -0.38 -8.47 -9.50
C ALA A 44 0.41 -8.76 -10.80
N ARG A 45 -0.09 -8.31 -11.97
CA ARG A 45 0.66 -8.38 -13.22
C ARG A 45 1.91 -7.51 -13.21
N ALA A 46 1.81 -6.29 -12.65
CA ALA A 46 2.94 -5.38 -12.55
C ALA A 46 4.06 -5.96 -11.66
N MET A 47 3.74 -6.48 -10.48
CA MET A 47 4.72 -7.10 -9.57
C MET A 47 5.46 -8.25 -10.26
N ARG A 48 4.73 -9.19 -10.88
CA ARG A 48 5.34 -10.29 -11.66
C ARG A 48 6.18 -9.78 -12.82
N GLY A 49 5.68 -8.78 -13.56
CA GLY A 49 6.38 -8.19 -14.71
C GLY A 49 7.68 -7.49 -14.35
N MET A 50 7.76 -6.93 -13.14
CA MET A 50 8.98 -6.31 -12.58
C MET A 50 9.90 -7.31 -11.88
N GLY A 51 9.46 -8.56 -11.67
CA GLY A 51 10.23 -9.58 -10.95
C GLY A 51 10.35 -9.25 -9.45
N ILE A 52 9.30 -8.68 -8.86
CA ILE A 52 9.21 -8.41 -7.43
C ILE A 52 8.50 -9.59 -6.77
N GLU A 53 9.18 -10.18 -5.80
CA GLU A 53 8.65 -11.26 -4.97
C GLU A 53 7.89 -10.66 -3.79
N ILE A 54 6.67 -11.15 -3.55
CA ILE A 54 5.85 -10.74 -2.40
C ILE A 54 5.69 -11.94 -1.47
N ASN A 55 6.20 -11.80 -0.26
CA ASN A 55 6.07 -12.78 0.81
C ASN A 55 5.05 -12.28 1.82
N VAL A 56 4.02 -13.08 2.08
CA VAL A 56 2.92 -12.72 2.98
C VAL A 56 2.92 -13.65 4.18
N SER A 57 2.86 -13.07 5.38
CA SER A 57 2.65 -13.80 6.64
C SER A 57 1.35 -13.32 7.28
N GLY A 58 0.54 -14.24 7.77
CA GLY A 58 -0.83 -13.97 8.18
C GLY A 58 -1.78 -13.86 6.98
N SER A 59 -3.02 -13.47 7.21
CA SER A 59 -4.05 -13.38 6.18
C SER A 59 -4.47 -11.94 5.95
N PHE A 60 -4.60 -11.54 4.69
CA PHE A 60 -5.22 -10.24 4.37
C PHE A 60 -6.67 -10.24 4.85
N PRO A 61 -7.10 -9.26 5.67
CA PRO A 61 -8.47 -9.21 6.18
C PRO A 61 -9.49 -9.08 5.05
N LYS A 62 -10.54 -9.87 5.08
CA LYS A 62 -11.58 -9.83 4.04
C LYS A 62 -12.46 -8.58 4.12
N ARG A 63 -12.48 -7.89 5.26
CA ARG A 63 -13.30 -6.69 5.51
C ARG A 63 -12.65 -5.82 6.59
N GLY A 64 -13.18 -4.62 6.77
CA GLY A 64 -12.68 -3.67 7.76
C GLY A 64 -11.55 -2.82 7.24
N VAL A 65 -10.66 -2.43 8.13
CA VAL A 65 -9.59 -1.48 7.83
C VAL A 65 -8.24 -2.12 8.10
N VAL A 66 -7.30 -1.94 7.19
CA VAL A 66 -5.90 -2.34 7.33
C VAL A 66 -5.06 -1.07 7.48
N ILE A 67 -4.26 -1.02 8.53
CA ILE A 67 -3.29 0.03 8.75
C ILE A 67 -1.87 -0.51 8.65
N SER A 68 -0.97 0.25 8.03
CA SER A 68 0.43 -0.16 7.86
C SER A 68 1.37 1.03 7.95
N ASN A 69 2.67 0.75 8.16
CA ASN A 69 3.74 1.69 7.88
C ASN A 69 3.81 2.01 6.38
N HIS A 70 4.48 3.11 6.03
CA HIS A 70 4.56 3.60 4.65
C HIS A 70 6.00 3.89 4.25
N LEU A 71 6.53 3.12 3.30
CA LEU A 71 7.92 3.20 2.86
C LEU A 71 8.06 3.75 1.44
N SER A 72 7.09 3.47 0.58
CA SER A 72 7.19 3.79 -0.84
C SER A 72 5.81 3.86 -1.49
N TYR A 73 5.72 4.50 -2.66
CA TYR A 73 4.54 4.36 -3.54
C TYR A 73 4.30 2.90 -3.95
N LEU A 74 5.32 2.05 -3.84
CA LEU A 74 5.21 0.62 -4.11
C LEU A 74 4.30 -0.10 -3.12
N ASP A 75 4.16 0.40 -1.90
CA ASP A 75 3.33 -0.23 -0.87
C ASP A 75 1.88 -0.39 -1.37
N ILE A 76 1.37 0.63 -2.06
CA ILE A 76 0.03 0.61 -2.66
C ILE A 76 -0.06 -0.53 -3.68
N VAL A 77 0.96 -0.68 -4.53
CA VAL A 77 0.99 -1.71 -5.58
C VAL A 77 1.12 -3.11 -4.97
N VAL A 78 1.92 -3.25 -3.91
CA VAL A 78 2.10 -4.52 -3.17
C VAL A 78 0.79 -4.93 -2.50
N TYR A 79 0.17 -4.07 -1.71
CA TYR A 79 -1.10 -4.39 -1.03
C TYR A 79 -2.21 -4.71 -2.04
N ALA A 80 -2.34 -3.92 -3.11
CA ALA A 80 -3.30 -4.20 -4.17
C ALA A 80 -3.01 -5.51 -4.91
N ALA A 81 -1.73 -5.91 -5.04
CA ALA A 81 -1.36 -7.18 -5.66
C ALA A 81 -1.70 -8.40 -4.79
N ILE A 82 -1.81 -8.24 -3.47
CA ILE A 82 -2.17 -9.31 -2.53
C ILE A 82 -3.68 -9.55 -2.55
N HIS A 83 -4.50 -8.49 -2.48
CA HIS A 83 -5.96 -8.61 -2.34
C HIS A 83 -6.68 -7.39 -2.94
N PRO A 84 -7.89 -7.56 -3.54
CA PRO A 84 -8.75 -6.44 -3.88
C PRO A 84 -9.06 -5.58 -2.67
N CYS A 85 -8.75 -4.29 -2.72
CA CYS A 85 -8.93 -3.36 -1.62
C CYS A 85 -9.10 -1.92 -2.11
N VAL A 86 -9.54 -1.04 -1.23
CA VAL A 86 -9.66 0.40 -1.47
C VAL A 86 -8.59 1.12 -0.68
N PHE A 87 -7.95 2.11 -1.30
CA PHE A 87 -6.94 2.94 -0.62
C PHE A 87 -7.48 4.29 -0.21
N VAL A 88 -6.88 4.84 0.85
CA VAL A 88 -7.05 6.24 1.21
C VAL A 88 -5.78 7.00 0.83
N SER A 89 -5.91 8.05 0.05
CA SER A 89 -4.79 8.83 -0.48
C SER A 89 -5.01 10.33 -0.30
N LYS A 90 -3.94 11.12 -0.44
CA LYS A 90 -4.02 12.58 -0.47
C LYS A 90 -4.74 13.02 -1.75
N ALA A 91 -5.55 14.10 -1.66
CA ALA A 91 -6.31 14.60 -2.79
C ALA A 91 -5.41 15.06 -3.96
N GLU A 92 -4.19 15.52 -3.67
CA GLU A 92 -3.22 15.97 -4.67
C GLU A 92 -2.82 14.84 -5.64
N VAL A 93 -2.87 13.59 -5.21
CA VAL A 93 -2.54 12.42 -6.04
C VAL A 93 -3.52 12.26 -7.20
N ALA A 94 -4.77 12.69 -7.04
CA ALA A 94 -5.76 12.67 -8.12
C ALA A 94 -5.33 13.52 -9.35
N GLY A 95 -4.52 14.56 -9.13
CA GLY A 95 -3.99 15.41 -10.20
C GLY A 95 -2.73 14.87 -10.89
N TRP A 96 -2.18 13.75 -10.47
CA TRP A 96 -0.97 13.21 -11.08
C TRP A 96 -1.28 12.54 -12.43
N PRO A 97 -0.46 12.81 -13.47
CA PRO A 97 -0.65 12.16 -14.76
C PRO A 97 -0.66 10.63 -14.64
N VAL A 98 -1.57 9.97 -15.31
CA VAL A 98 -1.76 8.51 -15.34
C VAL A 98 -2.13 7.93 -13.97
N VAL A 99 -1.32 8.16 -12.93
CA VAL A 99 -1.55 7.64 -11.57
C VAL A 99 -2.85 8.18 -10.98
N GLY A 100 -3.12 9.49 -11.11
CA GLY A 100 -4.35 10.10 -10.63
C GLY A 100 -5.60 9.53 -11.29
N TRP A 101 -5.54 9.31 -12.61
CA TRP A 101 -6.62 8.64 -13.32
C TRP A 101 -6.82 7.20 -12.83
N MET A 102 -5.75 6.43 -12.66
CA MET A 102 -5.82 5.04 -12.18
C MET A 102 -6.37 4.96 -10.77
N THR A 103 -5.90 5.81 -9.86
CA THR A 103 -6.38 5.83 -8.47
C THR A 103 -7.85 6.25 -8.39
N THR A 104 -8.29 7.17 -9.25
CA THR A 104 -9.71 7.54 -9.36
C THR A 104 -10.55 6.36 -9.88
N MET A 105 -10.09 5.69 -10.93
CA MET A 105 -10.78 4.53 -11.50
C MET A 105 -10.81 3.32 -10.57
N SER A 106 -9.80 3.17 -9.69
CA SER A 106 -9.76 2.11 -8.68
C SER A 106 -10.65 2.37 -7.46
N GLY A 107 -11.33 3.52 -7.39
CA GLY A 107 -12.21 3.86 -6.28
C GLY A 107 -11.47 4.35 -5.03
N THR A 108 -10.25 4.88 -5.17
CA THR A 108 -9.48 5.48 -4.08
C THR A 108 -10.26 6.58 -3.38
N VAL A 109 -10.25 6.57 -2.06
CA VAL A 109 -10.85 7.62 -1.21
C VAL A 109 -9.83 8.73 -1.01
N TYR A 110 -10.17 9.97 -1.40
CA TYR A 110 -9.26 11.09 -1.28
C TYR A 110 -9.52 11.95 -0.05
N VAL A 111 -8.43 12.39 0.59
CA VAL A 111 -8.44 13.29 1.75
C VAL A 111 -7.67 14.56 1.42
N ALA A 112 -8.34 15.71 1.47
CA ALA A 112 -7.68 17.02 1.41
C ALA A 112 -7.38 17.53 2.83
N ARG A 113 -6.14 17.91 3.09
CA ARG A 113 -5.73 18.47 4.38
C ARG A 113 -6.28 19.91 4.52
N GLY A 114 -6.69 20.27 5.73
CA GLY A 114 -7.11 21.64 6.05
C GLY A 114 -8.54 22.01 5.64
N HIS A 115 -9.32 21.11 5.06
CA HIS A 115 -10.71 21.37 4.68
C HIS A 115 -11.65 20.45 5.47
N GLY A 116 -12.40 20.98 6.42
CA GLY A 116 -13.28 20.20 7.30
C GLY A 116 -14.28 19.30 6.56
N GLY A 117 -14.84 19.75 5.44
CA GLY A 117 -15.72 18.94 4.59
C GLY A 117 -15.03 17.75 3.89
N SER A 118 -13.71 17.81 3.68
CA SER A 118 -12.96 16.74 3.05
C SER A 118 -12.79 15.54 3.99
N ALA A 119 -12.60 15.78 5.28
CA ALA A 119 -12.50 14.70 6.27
C ALA A 119 -13.81 13.89 6.36
N MET A 120 -14.96 14.58 6.29
CA MET A 120 -16.28 13.94 6.28
C MET A 120 -16.48 13.10 5.01
N LYS A 121 -16.19 13.64 3.83
CA LYS A 121 -16.25 12.87 2.56
C LYS A 121 -15.34 11.66 2.56
N ALA A 122 -14.16 11.76 3.15
CA ALA A 122 -13.25 10.62 3.27
C ALA A 122 -13.83 9.54 4.19
N ARG A 123 -14.44 9.92 5.33
CA ARG A 123 -15.14 8.99 6.23
C ARG A 123 -16.29 8.29 5.52
N GLU A 124 -17.14 9.02 4.81
CA GLU A 124 -18.24 8.47 4.02
C GLU A 124 -17.72 7.51 2.94
N GLY A 125 -16.63 7.87 2.24
CA GLY A 125 -16.01 7.04 1.23
C GLY A 125 -15.42 5.74 1.80
N MET A 126 -14.79 5.80 2.97
CA MET A 126 -14.27 4.63 3.69
C MET A 126 -15.43 3.73 4.15
N GLN A 127 -16.47 4.31 4.74
CA GLN A 127 -17.66 3.56 5.18
C GLN A 127 -18.31 2.86 4.00
N ALA A 128 -18.52 3.55 2.90
CA ALA A 128 -19.12 2.96 1.69
C ALA A 128 -18.27 1.83 1.08
N ALA A 129 -16.96 1.82 1.28
CA ALA A 129 -16.10 0.70 0.87
C ALA A 129 -16.25 -0.49 1.83
N VAL A 130 -16.28 -0.24 3.14
CA VAL A 130 -16.51 -1.27 4.16
C VAL A 130 -17.89 -1.91 3.99
N ASP A 131 -18.94 -1.11 3.75
CA ASP A 131 -20.32 -1.58 3.52
C ASP A 131 -20.43 -2.42 2.22
N ALA A 132 -19.59 -2.12 1.23
CA ALA A 132 -19.46 -2.93 0.02
C ALA A 132 -18.67 -4.23 0.23
N GLY A 133 -18.22 -4.52 1.46
CA GLY A 133 -17.43 -5.71 1.79
C GLY A 133 -15.97 -5.65 1.41
N LEU A 134 -15.45 -4.46 1.03
CA LEU A 134 -14.06 -4.27 0.65
C LEU A 134 -13.22 -3.80 1.84
N PRO A 135 -12.04 -4.37 2.06
CA PRO A 135 -11.09 -3.84 3.02
C PRO A 135 -10.55 -2.49 2.54
N VAL A 136 -10.38 -1.57 3.50
CA VAL A 136 -9.81 -0.25 3.27
C VAL A 136 -8.40 -0.22 3.82
N VAL A 137 -7.40 0.09 2.98
CA VAL A 137 -6.00 0.20 3.38
C VAL A 137 -5.59 1.65 3.47
N PHE A 138 -4.99 2.06 4.57
CA PHE A 138 -4.36 3.37 4.67
C PHE A 138 -3.10 3.36 5.53
N PHE A 139 -2.29 4.40 5.36
CA PHE A 139 -1.01 4.57 6.02
C PHE A 139 -1.10 5.74 7.01
N PRO A 140 -1.25 5.46 8.34
CA PRO A 140 -1.45 6.52 9.34
C PRO A 140 -0.26 7.47 9.50
N GLU A 141 0.92 7.12 9.00
CA GLU A 141 2.11 7.98 8.96
C GLU A 141 1.88 9.23 8.08
N GLY A 142 0.96 9.14 7.10
CA GLY A 142 0.59 10.24 6.21
C GLY A 142 1.71 10.72 5.28
N THR A 143 2.86 10.09 5.31
CA THR A 143 4.00 10.27 4.39
C THR A 143 4.84 8.99 4.40
N THR A 144 5.70 8.84 3.41
CA THR A 144 6.66 7.74 3.31
C THR A 144 7.93 8.02 4.10
N SER A 145 8.64 6.96 4.52
CA SER A 145 9.89 7.01 5.27
C SER A 145 10.96 6.10 4.67
N ASN A 146 12.20 6.23 5.16
CA ASN A 146 13.32 5.36 4.75
C ASN A 146 13.31 3.98 5.43
N GLY A 147 12.33 3.71 6.29
CA GLY A 147 12.22 2.43 6.98
C GLY A 147 13.12 2.26 8.21
N SER A 148 13.89 3.27 8.62
CA SER A 148 14.72 3.20 9.84
C SER A 148 13.88 3.05 11.12
N GLY A 149 12.65 3.56 11.11
CA GLY A 149 11.67 3.48 12.20
C GLY A 149 10.26 3.70 11.71
N LEU A 150 9.28 3.59 12.61
CA LEU A 150 7.91 4.01 12.35
C LEU A 150 7.76 5.49 12.69
N LEU A 151 7.18 6.26 11.78
CA LEU A 151 6.81 7.63 12.04
C LEU A 151 5.62 7.70 13.02
N LYS A 152 5.26 8.91 13.42
CA LYS A 152 4.08 9.14 14.23
C LYS A 152 2.82 8.83 13.42
N PHE A 153 1.87 8.12 14.03
CA PHE A 153 0.56 7.88 13.44
C PHE A 153 -0.38 9.06 13.69
N HIS A 154 -1.02 9.53 12.63
CA HIS A 154 -2.03 10.59 12.70
C HIS A 154 -3.40 10.00 13.00
N SER A 155 -4.08 10.51 14.02
CA SER A 155 -5.35 10.00 14.50
C SER A 155 -6.57 10.31 13.60
N GLY A 156 -6.42 11.20 12.62
CA GLY A 156 -7.55 11.71 11.84
C GLY A 156 -8.32 10.64 11.06
N LEU A 157 -7.61 9.71 10.41
CA LEU A 157 -8.23 8.63 9.63
C LEU A 157 -8.68 7.45 10.49
N LEU A 158 -8.11 7.29 11.69
CA LEU A 158 -8.54 6.24 12.64
C LEU A 158 -9.92 6.52 13.24
N ALA A 159 -10.35 7.78 13.22
CA ALA A 159 -11.66 8.16 13.75
C ALA A 159 -12.83 7.42 13.05
N GLN A 160 -12.72 7.19 11.74
CA GLN A 160 -13.81 6.55 10.99
C GLN A 160 -14.01 5.09 11.41
N PRO A 161 -13.00 4.19 11.38
CA PRO A 161 -13.20 2.81 11.78
C PRO A 161 -13.58 2.69 13.27
N LEU A 162 -13.04 3.56 14.13
CA LEU A 162 -13.39 3.56 15.56
C LEU A 162 -14.86 3.95 15.79
N ASP A 163 -15.32 5.05 15.17
CA ASP A 163 -16.71 5.52 15.29
C ASP A 163 -17.70 4.56 14.60
N GLY A 164 -17.26 3.87 13.52
CA GLY A 164 -18.09 2.94 12.74
C GLY A 164 -18.05 1.48 13.22
N GLY A 165 -17.25 1.16 14.23
CA GLY A 165 -17.09 -0.21 14.74
C GLY A 165 -16.46 -1.19 13.74
N ALA A 166 -15.78 -0.68 12.70
CA ALA A 166 -15.10 -1.52 11.73
C ALA A 166 -13.83 -2.12 12.36
N PRO A 167 -13.55 -3.43 12.20
CA PRO A 167 -12.33 -4.02 12.70
C PRO A 167 -11.11 -3.38 12.05
N VAL A 168 -10.09 -3.07 12.86
CA VAL A 168 -8.82 -2.48 12.41
C VAL A 168 -7.71 -3.50 12.57
N THR A 169 -7.12 -3.96 11.48
CA THR A 169 -6.04 -4.93 11.49
C THR A 169 -4.71 -4.24 11.19
N ALA A 170 -3.71 -4.50 12.03
CA ALA A 170 -2.36 -4.03 11.79
C ALA A 170 -1.68 -4.86 10.71
N ALA A 171 -0.93 -4.19 9.85
CA ALA A 171 -0.02 -4.80 8.91
C ALA A 171 1.34 -4.08 8.93
N CYS A 172 2.39 -4.75 8.49
CA CYS A 172 3.72 -4.16 8.36
C CYS A 172 4.33 -4.59 7.04
N ILE A 173 4.85 -3.61 6.28
CA ILE A 173 5.60 -3.88 5.06
C ILE A 173 7.08 -3.61 5.26
N ARG A 174 7.92 -4.46 4.67
CA ARG A 174 9.39 -4.33 4.61
C ARG A 174 9.86 -4.69 3.22
N TYR A 175 10.98 -4.11 2.83
CA TYR A 175 11.65 -4.46 1.58
C TYR A 175 13.04 -5.04 1.84
N GLY A 176 13.51 -5.85 0.90
CA GLY A 176 14.83 -6.45 0.90
C GLY A 176 15.27 -6.79 -0.51
N PHE A 177 16.50 -7.26 -0.61
CA PHE A 177 17.08 -7.78 -1.85
C PHE A 177 17.42 -9.26 -1.69
N ALA A 178 17.06 -10.06 -2.69
CA ALA A 178 17.49 -11.45 -2.82
C ALA A 178 18.80 -11.57 -3.60
N GLU A 179 19.17 -10.52 -4.32
CA GLU A 179 20.37 -10.47 -5.17
C GLU A 179 21.16 -9.22 -4.84
N ASP A 180 22.48 -9.28 -5.01
CA ASP A 180 23.37 -8.13 -4.88
C ASP A 180 23.14 -7.14 -6.03
N ASN A 181 22.94 -5.89 -5.69
CA ASN A 181 22.76 -4.77 -6.62
C ASN A 181 23.97 -3.83 -6.67
N GLY A 182 25.00 -4.11 -5.89
CA GLY A 182 26.22 -3.32 -5.78
C GLY A 182 26.30 -2.51 -4.48
N PRO A 183 27.51 -2.02 -4.15
CA PRO A 183 27.79 -1.40 -2.84
C PRO A 183 27.05 -0.07 -2.59
N ASP A 184 26.68 0.63 -3.65
CA ASP A 184 26.02 1.94 -3.56
C ASP A 184 24.48 1.85 -3.55
N VAL A 185 23.93 0.62 -3.58
CA VAL A 185 22.48 0.39 -3.61
C VAL A 185 21.98 -0.02 -2.24
N SER A 186 20.97 0.68 -1.76
CA SER A 186 20.33 0.37 -0.49
C SER A 186 18.79 0.29 -0.61
N VAL A 187 18.16 -0.49 0.28
CA VAL A 187 16.70 -0.51 0.36
C VAL A 187 16.16 0.87 0.74
N ALA A 188 16.83 1.55 1.66
CA ALA A 188 16.43 2.86 2.15
C ALA A 188 16.43 3.94 1.08
N ASP A 189 17.34 3.85 0.11
CA ASP A 189 17.52 4.90 -0.90
C ASP A 189 16.94 4.55 -2.26
N ASP A 190 16.90 3.26 -2.63
CA ASP A 190 16.55 2.85 -3.99
C ASP A 190 15.20 2.12 -4.08
N VAL A 191 14.63 1.68 -2.95
CA VAL A 191 13.31 1.05 -2.87
C VAL A 191 12.33 1.92 -2.08
N CYS A 192 12.74 2.42 -0.91
CA CYS A 192 11.94 3.37 -0.16
C CYS A 192 11.95 4.73 -0.85
N TYR A 193 10.79 5.38 -0.91
CA TYR A 193 10.64 6.71 -1.51
C TYR A 193 10.32 7.72 -0.41
N TRP A 194 11.24 8.61 -0.08
CA TRP A 194 11.11 9.57 1.01
C TRP A 194 11.84 10.89 0.73
N GLY A 195 11.49 11.92 1.46
CA GLY A 195 12.07 13.25 1.27
C GLY A 195 11.61 13.93 -0.02
N GLU A 196 12.44 14.84 -0.55
CA GLU A 196 12.16 15.64 -1.75
C GLU A 196 12.80 15.05 -3.03
N ARG A 197 12.81 13.71 -3.15
CA ARG A 197 13.42 13.04 -4.29
C ARG A 197 12.57 13.19 -5.56
N ASN A 198 13.23 13.27 -6.71
CA ASN A 198 12.54 13.20 -7.99
C ASN A 198 11.94 11.81 -8.20
N MET A 199 10.61 11.73 -8.27
CA MET A 199 9.89 10.46 -8.36
C MET A 199 10.21 9.69 -9.64
N LEU A 200 10.30 10.37 -10.80
CA LEU A 200 10.58 9.68 -12.07
C LEU A 200 11.99 9.11 -12.10
N GLY A 201 12.97 9.85 -11.57
CA GLY A 201 14.34 9.36 -11.42
C GLY A 201 14.40 8.15 -10.50
N HIS A 202 13.71 8.20 -9.35
CA HIS A 202 13.65 7.08 -8.42
C HIS A 202 12.97 5.85 -9.04
N ILE A 203 11.85 6.01 -9.75
CA ILE A 203 11.18 4.91 -10.48
C ILE A 203 12.14 4.28 -11.48
N PHE A 204 12.89 5.09 -12.24
CA PHE A 204 13.84 4.58 -13.22
C PHE A 204 14.96 3.77 -12.57
N THR A 205 15.56 4.27 -11.49
CA THR A 205 16.58 3.55 -10.72
C THR A 205 16.01 2.25 -10.15
N PHE A 206 14.86 2.30 -9.51
CA PHE A 206 14.15 1.15 -8.96
C PHE A 206 13.90 0.06 -10.01
N LEU A 207 13.47 0.43 -11.22
CA LEU A 207 13.25 -0.52 -12.32
C LEU A 207 14.55 -1.19 -12.79
N GLY A 208 15.71 -0.65 -12.46
CA GLY A 208 17.02 -1.26 -12.70
C GLY A 208 17.42 -2.32 -11.68
N LEU A 209 16.81 -2.39 -10.51
CA LEU A 209 17.19 -3.29 -9.42
C LEU A 209 16.85 -4.76 -9.71
N ARG A 210 17.53 -5.67 -9.00
CA ARG A 210 17.31 -7.13 -9.06
C ARG A 210 16.87 -7.67 -7.72
N GLY A 211 16.09 -8.75 -7.77
CA GLY A 211 15.72 -9.52 -6.59
C GLY A 211 15.05 -8.70 -5.50
N VAL A 212 14.26 -7.68 -5.87
CA VAL A 212 13.50 -6.90 -4.89
C VAL A 212 12.43 -7.81 -4.28
N ARG A 213 12.40 -7.85 -2.95
CA ARG A 213 11.41 -8.58 -2.16
C ARG A 213 10.59 -7.62 -1.31
N ALA A 214 9.29 -7.85 -1.26
CA ALA A 214 8.39 -7.21 -0.32
C ALA A 214 7.90 -8.26 0.68
N GLU A 215 8.08 -8.02 1.95
CA GLU A 215 7.53 -8.83 3.04
C GLU A 215 6.36 -8.08 3.65
N VAL A 216 5.18 -8.68 3.64
CA VAL A 216 3.98 -8.11 4.28
C VAL A 216 3.51 -9.05 5.38
N ARG A 217 3.36 -8.51 6.57
CA ARG A 217 2.85 -9.26 7.73
C ARG A 217 1.54 -8.65 8.18
N PHE A 218 0.53 -9.49 8.36
CA PHE A 218 -0.76 -9.11 8.94
C PHE A 218 -0.85 -9.65 10.36
N ALA A 219 -1.45 -8.88 11.26
CA ALA A 219 -1.86 -9.39 12.56
C ALA A 219 -2.96 -10.45 12.36
N GLU A 220 -2.96 -11.47 13.19
CA GLU A 220 -3.96 -12.54 13.16
C GLU A 220 -5.33 -12.03 13.59
N GLU A 221 -5.35 -11.14 14.59
CA GLU A 221 -6.56 -10.54 15.14
C GLU A 221 -6.57 -9.02 14.94
N PRO A 222 -7.76 -8.41 14.83
CA PRO A 222 -7.91 -6.96 14.87
C PRO A 222 -7.37 -6.37 16.18
N ILE A 223 -7.00 -5.09 16.12
CA ILE A 223 -6.53 -4.35 17.29
C ILE A 223 -7.70 -4.16 18.25
N GLU A 224 -7.54 -4.62 19.49
CA GLU A 224 -8.42 -4.29 20.60
C GLU A 224 -7.98 -2.97 21.22
N PHE A 225 -8.70 -1.89 20.95
CA PHE A 225 -8.41 -0.59 21.51
C PHE A 225 -8.91 -0.50 22.97
N SER A 226 -8.02 -0.01 23.85
CA SER A 226 -8.26 -0.03 25.33
C SER A 226 -9.23 1.01 25.83
N SER A 227 -9.60 2.01 25.03
CA SER A 227 -10.55 3.04 25.43
C SER A 227 -11.75 3.13 24.50
N ASP A 228 -12.93 3.26 25.11
CA ASP A 228 -14.13 3.66 24.39
C ASP A 228 -13.89 5.01 23.69
N THR A 229 -13.75 4.97 22.40
CA THR A 229 -14.00 5.97 21.35
C THR A 229 -13.58 7.44 21.53
N LEU A 230 -13.29 7.94 22.72
CA LEU A 230 -13.08 9.36 22.97
C LEU A 230 -11.62 9.84 22.79
N HIS A 231 -10.65 8.95 22.83
CA HIS A 231 -9.23 9.30 22.81
C HIS A 231 -8.51 8.87 21.53
N ARG A 232 -8.89 9.47 20.41
CA ARG A 232 -8.28 9.20 19.07
C ARG A 232 -6.76 9.25 19.05
N LYS A 233 -6.14 10.04 19.95
CA LYS A 233 -4.68 10.13 20.04
C LYS A 233 -4.08 8.88 20.67
N GLU A 234 -4.75 8.30 21.65
CA GLU A 234 -4.34 7.05 22.31
C GLU A 234 -4.50 5.89 21.34
N ALA A 235 -5.63 5.80 20.65
CA ALA A 235 -5.83 4.81 19.60
C ALA A 235 -4.73 4.86 18.50
N ALA A 236 -4.22 6.05 18.16
CA ALA A 236 -3.12 6.17 17.21
C ALA A 236 -1.78 5.64 17.79
N VAL A 237 -1.56 5.75 19.09
CA VAL A 237 -0.41 5.18 19.77
C VAL A 237 -0.50 3.66 19.82
N GLU A 238 -1.66 3.11 20.17
CA GLU A 238 -1.93 1.66 20.20
C GLU A 238 -1.81 1.05 18.80
N ALA A 239 -2.40 1.70 17.79
CA ALA A 239 -2.28 1.31 16.40
C ALA A 239 -0.82 1.27 15.93
N ARG A 240 -0.02 2.28 16.32
CA ARG A 240 1.41 2.31 16.02
C ARG A 240 2.17 1.20 16.73
N ALA A 241 1.84 0.91 17.99
CA ALA A 241 2.44 -0.17 18.76
C ALA A 241 2.15 -1.55 18.13
N ALA A 242 0.93 -1.78 17.67
CA ALA A 242 0.56 -3.01 16.97
C ALA A 242 1.39 -3.22 15.69
N VAL A 243 1.55 -2.17 14.86
CA VAL A 243 2.42 -2.23 13.68
C VAL A 243 3.90 -2.42 14.06
N ALA A 244 4.36 -1.81 15.16
CA ALA A 244 5.73 -1.98 15.66
C ALA A 244 6.01 -3.43 16.08
N THR A 245 5.06 -4.10 16.71
CA THR A 245 5.18 -5.51 17.09
C THR A 245 5.40 -6.41 15.85
N LEU A 246 4.63 -6.20 14.78
CA LEU A 246 4.81 -6.92 13.52
C LEU A 246 6.17 -6.65 12.87
N ARG A 247 6.69 -5.43 13.03
CA ARG A 247 8.00 -5.05 12.51
C ARG A 247 9.15 -5.76 13.25
N LEU A 248 9.03 -5.93 14.57
CA LEU A 248 10.05 -6.54 15.42
C LEU A 248 9.96 -8.08 15.42
N GLY A 249 8.83 -8.66 15.05
CA GLY A 249 8.65 -10.11 14.98
C GLY A 249 9.75 -10.72 14.13
N ASN A 250 10.52 -11.65 14.73
CA ASN A 250 11.62 -12.35 14.08
C ASN A 250 11.11 -13.03 12.80
N THR A 251 11.93 -12.96 11.77
CA THR A 251 11.87 -13.88 10.64
C THR A 251 11.89 -15.29 11.20
N ILE A 252 10.74 -15.97 11.28
CA ILE A 252 10.74 -17.42 11.42
C ILE A 252 11.23 -17.89 10.06
N VAL A 253 12.53 -18.17 10.01
CA VAL A 253 13.13 -18.98 8.95
C VAL A 253 12.56 -20.37 9.11
N GLY A 254 11.39 -20.59 8.53
CA GLY A 254 10.79 -21.88 8.28
C GLY A 254 10.93 -22.14 6.80
N GLU A 255 12.04 -22.72 6.40
CA GLU A 255 12.15 -23.41 5.12
C GLU A 255 11.16 -24.58 5.12
N GLU A 256 10.00 -24.39 4.53
CA GLU A 256 9.31 -25.49 3.84
C GLU A 256 9.34 -25.18 2.35
N ARG A 257 10.34 -25.72 1.69
CA ARG A 257 10.33 -25.91 0.25
C ARG A 257 9.20 -26.87 -0.07
N VAL A 258 8.13 -26.37 -0.65
CA VAL A 258 7.18 -27.22 -1.36
C VAL A 258 7.90 -27.76 -2.60
N PRO A 259 7.95 -29.10 -2.82
CA PRO A 259 8.59 -29.67 -3.99
C PRO A 259 7.79 -29.37 -5.25
N ARG A 260 8.52 -29.34 -6.39
CA ARG A 260 8.14 -29.02 -7.76
C ARG A 260 6.88 -29.73 -8.25
#